data_a510aa007509138cb0b5538c696cbfd0
#
_entry.id   a510aa007509138cb0b5538c696cbfd0
#
_cell.length_a   1.000
_cell.length_b   1.000
_cell.length_c   1.000
_cell.angle_alpha   90.00
_cell.angle_beta   90.00
_cell.angle_gamma   90.00
#
_symmetry.space_group_name_H-M   'P 1'
#
loop_
_entity.id
_entity.type
_entity.pdbx_description
1 polymer ?
#
loop_
_entity_poly.entity_id
_entity_poly.type
_entity_poly.pdbx_seq_one_letter_code
_entity_poly.pdbx_strand_id
1 'polypeptide(L)' 'MQYLSVAEIAKKWDVSERSVRNYCAHGRVSGAVLTGKTWNIPENAQKPERSNKKK' A
#
# COMPACT_ATOMS: atom_id res chain seq x y z
N MET A 1 14.99 -2.76 8.29
CA MET A 1 13.67 -2.64 7.72
C MET A 1 13.73 -1.91 6.41
N GLN A 2 13.05 -2.39 5.42
CA GLN A 2 13.11 -1.79 4.11
C GLN A 2 11.77 -1.24 3.68
N TYR A 3 11.83 -0.26 2.80
CA TYR A 3 10.63 0.30 2.22
C TYR A 3 10.56 -0.08 0.76
N LEU A 4 9.39 -0.40 0.29
CA LEU A 4 9.16 -0.78 -1.09
C LEU A 4 8.33 0.29 -1.77
N SER A 5 8.47 0.38 -3.07
CA SER A 5 7.69 1.34 -3.83
C SER A 5 6.28 0.79 -4.04
N VAL A 6 5.41 1.66 -4.55
CA VAL A 6 4.04 1.26 -4.85
C VAL A 6 4.04 0.09 -5.84
N ALA A 7 4.92 0.15 -6.83
CA ALA A 7 4.98 -0.91 -7.83
C ALA A 7 5.34 -2.25 -7.20
N GLU A 8 6.30 -2.21 -6.27
CA GLU A 8 6.73 -3.44 -5.62
C GLU A 8 5.61 -4.00 -4.75
N ILE A 9 4.97 -3.13 -4.00
CA ILE A 9 3.89 -3.56 -3.11
C ILE A 9 2.70 -4.07 -3.93
N ALA A 10 2.43 -3.44 -5.05
CA ALA A 10 1.33 -3.87 -5.90
C ALA A 10 1.55 -5.31 -6.35
N LYS A 11 2.78 -5.63 -6.71
CA LYS A 11 3.09 -7.00 -7.11
C LYS A 11 2.97 -7.94 -5.92
N LYS A 12 3.46 -7.51 -4.77
CA LYS A 12 3.45 -8.35 -3.60
C LYS A 12 2.03 -8.66 -3.17
N TRP A 13 1.15 -7.68 -3.25
CA TRP A 13 -0.24 -7.84 -2.82
C TRP A 13 -1.14 -8.30 -3.94
N ASP A 14 -0.60 -8.39 -5.15
CA ASP A 14 -1.39 -8.81 -6.31
C ASP A 14 -2.55 -7.86 -6.56
N VAL A 15 -2.25 -6.58 -6.53
CA VAL A 15 -3.25 -5.55 -6.81
C VAL A 15 -2.61 -4.53 -7.73
N SER A 16 -3.41 -3.59 -8.21
CA SER A 16 -2.88 -2.56 -9.09
C SER A 16 -2.18 -1.48 -8.26
N GLU A 17 -1.28 -0.76 -8.91
CA GLU A 17 -0.60 0.34 -8.24
C GLU A 17 -1.58 1.38 -7.78
N ARG A 18 -2.62 1.58 -8.57
CA ARG A 18 -3.63 2.55 -8.20
C ARG A 18 -4.29 2.19 -6.88
N SER A 19 -4.57 0.90 -6.70
CA SER A 19 -5.15 0.44 -5.46
C SER A 19 -4.23 0.71 -4.29
N VAL A 20 -2.93 0.45 -4.47
CA VAL A 20 -1.96 0.69 -3.41
C VAL A 20 -1.95 2.17 -3.04
N ARG A 21 -1.94 3.04 -4.04
CA ARG A 21 -1.94 4.45 -3.76
C ARG A 21 -3.19 4.87 -3.01
N ASN A 22 -4.33 4.32 -3.38
CA ASN A 22 -5.57 4.63 -2.68
C ASN A 22 -5.49 4.19 -1.22
N TYR A 23 -4.97 3.00 -0.98
CA TYR A 23 -4.81 2.53 0.38
C TYR A 23 -3.93 3.48 1.18
N CYS A 24 -2.83 3.90 0.58
CA CYS A 24 -1.91 4.81 1.28
C CYS A 24 -2.57 6.16 1.54
N ALA A 25 -3.27 6.68 0.54
CA ALA A 25 -3.89 7.99 0.68
C ALA A 25 -4.98 7.99 1.74
N HIS A 26 -5.62 6.85 1.93
CA HIS A 26 -6.68 6.75 2.92
C HIS A 26 -6.16 6.32 4.29
N GLY A 27 -4.85 6.19 4.42
CA GLY A 27 -4.27 5.81 5.69
C GLY A 27 -4.52 4.37 6.08
N ARG A 28 -4.76 3.52 5.10
CA ARG A 28 -5.03 2.13 5.39
C ARG A 28 -3.78 1.28 5.48
N VAL A 29 -2.64 1.83 5.09
CA VAL A 29 -1.39 1.09 5.15
C VAL A 29 -0.58 1.62 6.32
N SER A 30 -0.35 0.77 7.28
CA SER A 30 0.40 1.15 8.45
C SER A 30 1.86 1.40 8.08
N GLY A 31 2.38 2.54 8.46
CA GLY A 31 3.78 2.83 8.23
C GLY A 31 4.10 3.37 6.85
N ALA A 32 3.11 3.54 5.99
CA ALA A 32 3.37 4.11 4.68
C ALA A 32 3.77 5.58 4.83
N VAL A 33 4.77 5.97 4.04
CA VAL A 33 5.30 7.32 4.10
C VAL A 33 5.30 7.91 2.71
N LEU A 34 4.82 9.12 2.58
CA LEU A 34 4.84 9.82 1.30
C LEU A 34 6.08 10.68 1.24
N THR A 35 6.94 10.40 0.30
CA THR A 35 8.16 11.16 0.12
C THR A 35 8.12 11.78 -1.26
N GLY A 36 8.00 13.10 -1.31
CA GLY A 36 7.87 13.77 -2.58
C GLY A 36 6.60 13.30 -3.27
N LYS A 37 6.75 12.65 -4.39
CA LYS A 37 5.60 12.17 -5.14
C LYS A 37 5.46 10.66 -5.04
N THR A 38 6.22 10.04 -4.17
CA THR A 38 6.29 8.60 -4.13
C THR A 38 5.90 8.08 -2.76
N TRP A 39 5.08 7.06 -2.75
CA TRP A 39 4.76 6.38 -1.50
C TRP A 39 5.79 5.31 -1.24
N ASN A 40 6.26 5.24 -0.01
CA ASN A 40 7.17 4.21 0.43
C ASN A 40 6.46 3.39 1.49
N ILE A 41 6.44 2.10 1.31
CA ILE A 41 5.69 1.22 2.19
C ILE A 41 6.64 0.21 2.81
N PRO A 42 6.56 0.00 4.13
CA PRO A 42 7.44 -0.98 4.76
C PRO A 42 7.23 -2.35 4.16
N GLU A 43 8.31 -3.08 3.99
CA GLU A 43 8.17 -4.39 3.38
C GLU A 43 7.34 -5.34 4.23
N ASN A 44 7.26 -5.08 5.52
CA ASN A 44 6.46 -5.94 6.39
C ASN A 44 5.03 -5.44 6.54
N ALA A 45 4.64 -4.43 5.78
CA ALA A 45 3.28 -3.95 5.82
C ALA A 45 2.36 -5.02 5.24
N GLN A 46 1.15 -5.07 5.75
CA GLN A 46 0.21 -6.05 5.28
C GLN A 46 -0.86 -5.39 4.43
N LYS A 47 -1.37 -6.14 3.48
CA LYS A 47 -2.43 -5.63 2.64
C LYS A 47 -3.64 -5.30 3.50
N PRO A 48 -4.23 -4.12 3.31
CA PRO A 48 -5.42 -3.76 4.08
C PRO A 48 -6.54 -4.73 3.76
N GLU A 49 -7.30 -5.02 4.78
CA GLU A 49 -8.41 -5.92 4.58
C GLU A 49 -9.50 -5.20 3.87
N ARG A 50 -10.02 -5.80 2.80
CA ARG A 50 -11.07 -5.15 2.15
C ARG A 50 -12.33 -5.52 2.73
N SER A 51 -12.80 -4.88 3.41
CA SER A 51 -13.99 -5.30 3.93
C SER A 51 -15.08 -5.15 2.98
N ASN A 52 -15.21 -5.34 2.50
CA ASN A 52 -16.13 -5.17 1.84
C ASN A 52 -16.85 -6.08 1.41
N LYS A 53 -16.94 -6.31 1.57
CA LYS A 53 -17.45 -6.91 1.50
C LYS A 53 -18.48 -6.88 1.45
N LYS A 54 -18.95 -6.80 0.99
CA LYS A 54 -19.71 -6.77 0.91
C LYS A 54 -20.38 -6.84 0.95
N LYS A 55 -20.78 -6.83 0.76
CA LYS A 55 -21.34 -6.82 0.77
C LYS A 55 -21.68 -6.77 0.65
#